data_bfeb1bb59f183b50910efd45c1d9b96f
#
_entry.id   bfeb1bb59f183b50910efd45c1d9b96f
#
_cell.length_a   1.000
_cell.length_b   1.000
_cell.length_c   1.000
_cell.angle_alpha   90.00
_cell.angle_beta   90.00
_cell.angle_gamma   90.00
#
_symmetry.space_group_name_H-M   'P 1'
#
loop_
_entity.id
_entity.type
_entity.pdbx_description
1 polymer ?
#
loop_
_entity_poly.entity_id
_entity_poly.type
_entity_poly.pdbx_seq_one_letter_code
_entity_poly.pdbx_strand_id
1 'polypeptide(L)'
;MIIEAFFISILVAFVRRGKLQNLGRSPIRHVWLFGMSFLLMAAVEALGVSKYGGSFRVVIRSANIIQYVVLLAAIAANFHIREMWLAGFGTFLNALVVAVNGGAMPVSARALQVAGYEEMLRPE
;
A
#
# COMPACT_ATOMS: atom_id res chain seq x y z
N MET A 1 -5.01 11.25 -6.09
CA MET A 1 -5.71 10.78 -4.87
C MET A 1 -4.78 10.65 -3.64
N ILE A 2 -3.66 9.89 -3.68
CA ILE A 2 -2.76 9.74 -2.50
C ILE A 2 -2.08 11.07 -2.13
N ILE A 3 -1.61 11.81 -3.12
CA ILE A 3 -0.95 13.12 -2.91
C ILE A 3 -1.94 14.13 -2.29
N GLU A 4 -3.16 14.17 -2.79
CA GLU A 4 -4.22 15.05 -2.28
C GLU A 4 -4.59 14.68 -0.84
N ALA A 5 -4.76 13.38 -0.55
CA ALA A 5 -5.02 12.90 0.81
C ALA A 5 -3.87 13.24 1.77
N PHE A 6 -2.62 13.18 1.29
CA PHE A 6 -1.45 13.59 2.06
C PHE A 6 -1.47 15.08 2.41
N PHE A 7 -1.75 15.95 1.42
CA PHE A 7 -1.86 17.39 1.67
C PHE A 7 -3.04 17.73 2.58
N ILE A 8 -4.20 17.10 2.38
CA ILE A 8 -5.37 17.31 3.23
C ILE A 8 -5.07 16.89 4.67
N SER A 9 -4.40 15.75 4.88
CA SER A 9 -4.04 15.29 6.22
C SER A 9 -3.07 16.23 6.93
N ILE A 10 -2.10 16.79 6.22
CA ILE A 10 -1.20 17.82 6.75
C ILE A 10 -2.00 19.08 7.12
N LEU A 11 -2.89 19.54 6.24
CA LEU A 11 -3.72 20.72 6.48
C LEU A 11 -4.57 20.54 7.73
N VAL A 12 -5.25 19.39 7.86
CA VAL A 12 -6.05 19.05 9.03
C VAL A 12 -5.19 18.99 10.30
N ALA A 13 -3.97 18.45 10.22
CA ALA A 13 -3.05 18.42 11.34
C ALA A 13 -2.65 19.84 11.80
N PHE A 14 -2.40 20.76 10.87
CA PHE A 14 -2.12 22.17 11.19
C PHE A 14 -3.32 22.86 11.81
N VAL A 15 -4.51 22.70 11.27
CA VAL A 15 -5.76 23.26 11.82
C VAL A 15 -5.98 22.77 13.27
N ARG A 16 -5.65 21.52 13.55
CA ARG A 16 -5.71 20.94 14.90
C ARG A 16 -4.52 21.30 15.80
N ARG A 17 -3.73 22.31 15.42
CA ARG A 17 -2.51 22.74 16.12
C ARG A 17 -1.45 21.64 16.29
N GLY A 18 -1.41 20.68 15.37
CA GLY A 18 -0.36 19.67 15.30
C GLY A 18 1.00 20.32 15.01
N LYS A 19 2.05 19.85 15.68
CA LYS A 19 3.43 20.29 15.43
C LYS A 19 4.16 19.16 14.71
N LEU A 20 4.81 19.46 13.58
CA LEU A 20 5.64 18.50 12.84
C LEU A 20 6.75 17.88 13.70
N GLN A 21 7.22 18.62 14.72
CA GLN A 21 8.19 18.11 15.69
C GLN A 21 7.66 16.90 16.49
N ASN A 22 6.34 16.75 16.60
CA ASN A 22 5.74 15.62 17.31
C ASN A 22 5.82 14.32 16.48
N LEU A 23 5.96 14.40 15.16
CA LEU A 23 6.18 13.23 14.30
C LEU A 23 7.49 12.52 14.64
N GLY A 24 8.56 13.27 14.90
CA GLY A 24 9.85 12.71 15.32
C GLY A 24 9.86 12.13 16.75
N ARG A 25 8.85 12.48 17.57
CA ARG A 25 8.66 11.98 18.94
C ARG A 25 7.62 10.87 19.02
N SER A 26 7.05 10.48 17.88
CA SER A 26 6.06 9.40 17.85
C SER A 26 6.68 8.09 18.34
N PRO A 27 6.03 7.35 19.26
CA PRO A 27 6.56 6.09 19.80
C PRO A 27 6.42 4.92 18.81
N ILE A 28 6.56 5.19 17.51
CA ILE A 28 6.46 4.16 16.47
C ILE A 28 7.69 3.27 16.53
N ARG A 29 7.45 1.98 16.78
CA ARG A 29 8.49 0.96 16.79
C ARG A 29 8.73 0.43 15.38
N HIS A 30 10.00 0.07 15.11
CA HIS A 30 10.38 -0.56 13.85
C HIS A 30 9.96 0.20 12.58
N VAL A 31 10.16 1.52 12.56
CA VAL A 31 9.84 2.40 11.41
C VAL A 31 10.43 1.87 10.10
N TRP A 32 11.57 1.18 10.15
CA TRP A 32 12.22 0.56 9.00
C TRP A 32 11.35 -0.51 8.29
N LEU A 33 10.46 -1.21 9.02
CA LEU A 33 9.52 -2.16 8.42
C LEU A 33 8.51 -1.48 7.49
N PHE A 34 8.03 -0.30 7.89
CA PHE A 34 7.18 0.51 7.00
C PHE A 34 7.96 0.92 5.75
N GLY A 35 9.21 1.38 5.94
CA GLY A 35 10.10 1.71 4.82
C GLY A 35 10.32 0.53 3.86
N MET A 36 10.57 -0.66 4.39
CA MET A 36 10.72 -1.88 3.59
C MET A 36 9.43 -2.22 2.82
N SER A 37 8.26 -2.10 3.45
CA SER A 37 6.99 -2.34 2.78
C SER A 37 6.78 -1.38 1.60
N PHE A 38 7.09 -0.10 1.79
CA PHE A 38 7.00 0.89 0.72
C PHE A 38 8.02 0.67 -0.40
N LEU A 39 9.24 0.27 -0.08
CA LEU A 39 10.26 -0.08 -1.06
C LEU A 39 9.86 -1.31 -1.90
N LEU A 40 9.29 -2.32 -1.25
CA LEU A 40 8.74 -3.50 -1.94
C LEU A 40 7.60 -3.09 -2.88
N MET A 41 6.69 -2.23 -2.42
CA MET A 41 5.60 -1.70 -3.24
C MET A 41 6.14 -0.96 -4.47
N ALA A 42 7.09 -0.04 -4.29
CA ALA A 42 7.69 0.71 -5.37
C ALA A 42 8.43 -0.19 -6.37
N ALA A 43 9.14 -1.21 -5.87
CA ALA A 43 9.83 -2.19 -6.72
C ALA A 43 8.83 -3.03 -7.53
N VAL A 44 7.75 -3.50 -6.92
CA VAL A 44 6.68 -4.24 -7.61
C VAL A 44 6.04 -3.39 -8.68
N GLU A 45 5.75 -2.12 -8.40
CA GLU A 45 5.13 -1.20 -9.35
C GLU A 45 6.07 -0.88 -10.51
N ALA A 46 7.35 -0.64 -10.23
CA ALA A 46 8.36 -0.40 -11.25
C ALA A 46 8.61 -1.61 -12.16
N LEU A 47 8.56 -2.83 -11.60
CA LEU A 47 8.73 -4.06 -12.35
C LEU A 47 7.43 -4.50 -13.05
N GLY A 48 6.26 -4.24 -12.43
CA GLY A 48 4.95 -4.65 -12.95
C GLY A 48 4.50 -3.85 -14.16
N VAL A 49 4.92 -2.60 -14.29
CA VAL A 49 4.66 -1.74 -15.46
C VAL A 49 5.61 -2.07 -16.62
N SER A 50 6.74 -2.75 -16.31
CA SER A 50 7.73 -3.11 -17.31
C SER A 50 7.42 -4.47 -17.93
N LYS A 51 7.02 -4.49 -19.20
CA LYS A 51 7.24 -5.42 -20.33
C LYS A 51 7.59 -6.91 -20.08
N TYR A 52 7.55 -7.46 -18.87
CA TYR A 52 7.99 -8.83 -18.63
C TYR A 52 6.81 -9.80 -18.61
N GLY A 53 6.75 -10.66 -19.63
CA GLY A 53 5.73 -11.70 -19.79
C GLY A 53 5.71 -12.76 -18.69
N GLY A 54 4.69 -13.55 -18.72
CA GLY A 54 4.29 -14.72 -17.93
C GLY A 54 5.06 -15.15 -16.68
N SER A 55 6.36 -15.40 -16.76
CA SER A 55 7.16 -15.91 -15.65
C SER A 55 7.36 -14.91 -14.50
N PHE A 56 7.43 -13.62 -14.79
CA PHE A 56 7.55 -12.55 -13.78
C PHE A 56 6.25 -12.28 -13.03
N ARG A 57 5.13 -12.66 -13.58
CA ARG A 57 3.80 -12.47 -12.98
C ARG A 57 3.66 -13.15 -11.61
N VAL A 58 4.23 -14.33 -11.46
CA VAL A 58 4.24 -15.08 -10.18
C VAL A 58 5.10 -14.35 -9.15
N VAL A 59 6.27 -13.86 -9.53
CA VAL A 59 7.18 -13.13 -8.63
C VAL A 59 6.53 -11.84 -8.12
N ILE A 60 5.89 -11.08 -9.03
CA ILE A 60 5.19 -9.83 -8.67
C ILE A 60 4.03 -10.10 -7.72
N ARG A 61 3.23 -11.14 -7.98
CA ARG A 61 2.10 -11.52 -7.11
C ARG A 61 2.56 -11.97 -5.73
N SER A 62 3.62 -12.76 -5.65
CA SER A 62 4.21 -13.18 -4.38
C SER A 62 4.77 -11.98 -3.61
N ALA A 63 5.45 -11.05 -4.29
CA ALA A 63 5.98 -9.84 -3.68
C ALA A 63 4.88 -8.93 -3.12
N ASN A 64 3.73 -8.82 -3.79
CA ASN A 64 2.57 -8.10 -3.27
C ASN A 64 2.06 -8.70 -1.96
N ILE A 65 1.95 -10.03 -1.88
CA ILE A 65 1.51 -10.70 -0.65
C ILE A 65 2.53 -10.45 0.47
N ILE A 66 3.82 -10.63 0.18
CA ILE A 66 4.91 -10.41 1.14
C ILE A 66 4.89 -8.97 1.67
N GLN A 67 4.69 -8.00 0.80
CA GLN A 67 4.56 -6.59 1.18
C GLN A 67 3.46 -6.37 2.23
N TYR A 68 2.27 -6.95 2.02
CA TYR A 68 1.19 -6.84 2.99
C TYR A 68 1.51 -7.54 4.31
N VAL A 69 2.20 -8.68 4.27
CA VAL A 69 2.65 -9.38 5.49
C VAL A 69 3.63 -8.51 6.27
N VAL A 70 4.61 -7.90 5.61
CA VAL A 70 5.58 -6.99 6.24
C VAL A 70 4.87 -5.77 6.84
N LEU A 71 3.92 -5.19 6.10
CA LEU A 71 3.15 -4.03 6.57
C LEU A 71 2.29 -4.37 7.78
N LEU A 72 1.60 -5.52 7.77
CA LEU A 72 0.81 -5.98 8.90
C LEU A 72 1.69 -6.27 10.12
N ALA A 73 2.87 -6.86 9.93
CA ALA A 73 3.83 -7.06 11.01
C ALA A 73 4.31 -5.72 11.61
N ALA A 74 4.57 -4.72 10.77
CA ALA A 74 4.93 -3.37 11.21
C ALA A 74 3.81 -2.73 12.05
N ILE A 75 2.55 -2.87 11.59
CA ILE A 75 1.38 -2.33 12.29
C ILE A 75 1.17 -3.09 13.61
N ALA A 76 1.27 -4.42 13.61
CA ALA A 76 1.11 -5.25 14.81
C ALA A 76 2.13 -4.93 15.90
N ALA A 77 3.39 -4.66 15.50
CA ALA A 77 4.43 -4.20 16.43
C ALA A 77 4.09 -2.85 17.10
N ASN A 78 3.12 -2.12 16.55
CA ASN A 78 2.68 -0.81 17.00
C ASN A 78 1.24 -0.78 17.55
N PHE A 79 0.65 -1.92 17.89
CA PHE A 79 -0.71 -2.00 18.45
C PHE A 79 -0.87 -1.33 19.83
N HIS A 80 0.23 -0.90 20.47
CA HIS A 80 0.17 -0.03 21.64
C HIS A 80 -0.36 1.37 21.29
N ILE A 81 -0.38 1.76 20.01
CA ILE A 81 -0.97 2.99 19.49
C ILE A 81 -2.38 2.65 18.99
N ARG A 82 -3.41 3.28 19.61
CA ARG A 82 -4.82 2.95 19.31
C ARG A 82 -5.19 3.09 17.85
N GLU A 83 -4.66 4.07 17.16
CA GLU A 83 -4.91 4.37 15.75
C GLU A 83 -4.38 3.25 14.82
N MET A 84 -3.38 2.49 15.29
CA MET A 84 -2.83 1.37 14.52
C MET A 84 -3.81 0.20 14.39
N TRP A 85 -4.79 0.07 15.28
CA TRP A 85 -5.84 -0.95 15.15
C TRP A 85 -6.71 -0.70 13.92
N LEU A 86 -7.10 0.55 13.68
CA LEU A 86 -7.88 0.93 12.51
C LEU A 86 -7.08 0.75 11.22
N ALA A 87 -5.81 1.19 11.23
CA ALA A 87 -4.89 0.98 10.12
C ALA A 87 -4.66 -0.52 9.84
N GLY A 88 -4.50 -1.32 10.90
CA GLY A 88 -4.34 -2.77 10.81
C GLY A 88 -5.56 -3.45 10.22
N PHE A 89 -6.75 -3.07 10.64
CA PHE A 89 -8.00 -3.61 10.10
C PHE A 89 -8.15 -3.31 8.61
N GLY A 90 -7.95 -2.04 8.19
CA GLY A 90 -8.00 -1.66 6.77
C GLY A 90 -6.94 -2.38 5.94
N THR A 91 -5.71 -2.45 6.44
CA THR A 91 -4.62 -3.18 5.76
C THR A 91 -4.91 -4.67 5.65
N PHE A 92 -5.46 -5.28 6.70
CA PHE A 92 -5.85 -6.69 6.70
C PHE A 92 -6.92 -6.99 5.64
N LEU A 93 -7.95 -6.15 5.53
CA LEU A 93 -8.98 -6.31 4.51
C LEU A 93 -8.40 -6.22 3.09
N ASN A 94 -7.51 -5.26 2.84
CA ASN A 94 -6.80 -5.15 1.57
C ASN A 94 -5.92 -6.37 1.30
N ALA A 95 -5.17 -6.83 2.30
CA ALA A 95 -4.34 -8.03 2.20
C ALA A 95 -5.17 -9.27 1.85
N LEU A 96 -6.36 -9.42 2.47
CA LEU A 96 -7.28 -10.51 2.20
C LEU A 96 -7.76 -10.49 0.76
N VAL A 97 -8.19 -9.33 0.26
CA VAL A 97 -8.61 -9.16 -1.14
C VAL A 97 -7.49 -9.53 -2.11
N VAL A 98 -6.28 -9.04 -1.87
CA VAL A 98 -5.10 -9.35 -2.71
C VAL A 98 -4.77 -10.84 -2.65
N ALA A 99 -4.80 -11.46 -1.47
CA ALA A 99 -4.50 -12.88 -1.30
C ALA A 99 -5.52 -13.78 -2.03
N VAL A 100 -6.82 -13.50 -1.87
CA VAL A 100 -7.90 -14.26 -2.54
C VAL A 100 -7.83 -14.11 -4.07
N ASN A 101 -7.36 -12.98 -4.56
CA ASN A 101 -7.19 -12.72 -5.99
C ASN A 101 -5.78 -13.10 -6.52
N GLY A 102 -5.09 -13.98 -5.81
CA GLY A 102 -3.80 -14.51 -6.25
C GLY A 102 -2.68 -13.48 -6.34
N GLY A 103 -2.66 -12.50 -5.43
CA GLY A 103 -1.61 -11.49 -5.35
C GLY A 103 -1.85 -10.23 -6.21
N ALA A 104 -3.04 -10.09 -6.78
CA ALA A 104 -3.44 -8.93 -7.56
C ALA A 104 -4.64 -8.21 -6.92
N MET A 105 -4.69 -6.88 -7.02
CA MET A 105 -5.89 -6.14 -6.64
C MET A 105 -6.86 -6.11 -7.81
N PRO A 106 -8.11 -6.61 -7.66
CA PRO A 106 -9.06 -6.62 -8.75
C PRO A 106 -9.47 -5.20 -9.14
N VAL A 107 -9.37 -4.89 -10.42
CA VAL A 107 -9.84 -3.62 -10.98
C VAL A 107 -10.90 -3.91 -12.04
N SER A 108 -12.00 -3.19 -12.01
CA SER A 108 -13.05 -3.38 -13.03
C SER A 108 -12.58 -2.86 -14.39
N ALA A 109 -12.97 -3.56 -15.46
CA ALA A 109 -12.68 -3.15 -16.85
C ALA A 109 -13.13 -1.70 -17.12
N ARG A 110 -14.31 -1.32 -16.61
CA ARG A 110 -14.83 0.04 -16.74
C ARG A 110 -13.94 1.09 -16.05
N ALA A 111 -13.37 0.76 -14.88
CA ALA A 111 -12.46 1.68 -14.19
C ALA A 111 -11.15 1.86 -14.95
N LEU A 112 -10.63 0.80 -15.57
CA LEU A 112 -9.44 0.87 -16.43
C LEU A 112 -9.70 1.73 -17.68
N GLN A 113 -10.86 1.58 -18.32
CA GLN A 113 -11.24 2.41 -19.47
C GLN A 113 -11.32 3.89 -19.09
N VAL A 114 -12.04 4.22 -18.01
CA VAL A 114 -12.17 5.60 -17.53
C VAL A 114 -10.82 6.22 -17.16
N ALA A 115 -9.90 5.40 -16.65
CA ALA A 115 -8.54 5.82 -16.30
C ALA A 115 -7.57 5.89 -17.47
N GLY A 116 -7.99 5.50 -18.70
CA GLY A 116 -7.15 5.51 -19.90
C GLY A 116 -6.17 4.33 -20.02
N TYR A 117 -6.36 3.27 -19.25
CA TYR A 117 -5.54 2.05 -19.30
C TYR A 117 -6.15 0.95 -20.17
N GLU A 118 -6.62 1.31 -21.34
CA GLU A 118 -7.27 0.36 -22.28
C GLU A 118 -6.35 -0.77 -22.75
N GLU A 119 -5.04 -0.52 -22.78
CA GLU A 119 -4.06 -1.55 -23.16
C GLU A 119 -4.05 -2.75 -22.19
N MET A 120 -4.42 -2.56 -20.95
CA MET A 120 -4.51 -3.64 -19.96
C MET A 120 -5.74 -4.55 -20.15
N LEU A 121 -6.66 -4.16 -21.01
CA LEU A 121 -7.89 -4.91 -21.33
C LEU A 121 -7.71 -5.83 -22.54
N ARG A 122 -6.63 -5.71 -23.29
CA ARG A 122 -6.36 -6.56 -24.45
C ARG A 122 -5.90 -7.94 -23.96
N PRO A 123 -6.60 -9.02 -24.33
CA PRO A 123 -6.08 -10.36 -24.10
C PRO A 123 -4.80 -10.55 -24.93
N GLU A 124 -3.77 -11.07 -24.29
CA GLU A 124 -2.57 -11.59 -24.97
C GLU A 124 -2.91 -12.85 -25.75
#